data_a6de5b11ef7d918814db2716eb209339
#
_entry.id   a6de5b11ef7d918814db2716eb209339
#
_cell.length_a   1.000
_cell.length_b   1.000
_cell.length_c   1.000
_cell.angle_alpha   90.00
_cell.angle_beta   90.00
_cell.angle_gamma   90.00
#
_symmetry.space_group_name_H-M   'P 1'
#
loop_
_entity.id
_entity.type
_entity.pdbx_description
1 polymer ?
#
loop_
_entity_poly.entity_id
_entity_poly.type
_entity_poly.pdbx_seq_one_letter_code
_entity_poly.pdbx_strand_id
1 'polypeptide(L)'
;MVTSEEIEQKLKEIKPFLSEEFQVNQIGYFGSFARGDYREDSDVDIIVQLKRRIGWKFFDLKDYLELVLSRKVDLVTENSLREKWKSSILSQVKYL
;
A
#
# COMPACT_ATOMS: atom_id res chain seq x y z
N MET A 1 3.65 19.16 -0.41
CA MET A 1 4.20 17.80 -0.13
C MET A 1 3.10 16.89 0.37
N VAL A 2 3.09 15.65 -0.08
CA VAL A 2 2.10 14.67 0.38
C VAL A 2 2.47 14.21 1.80
N THR A 3 1.49 14.20 2.71
CA THR A 3 1.68 13.78 4.10
C THR A 3 1.10 12.39 4.34
N SER A 4 1.47 11.79 5.47
CA SER A 4 0.90 10.50 5.88
C SER A 4 -0.62 10.59 6.03
N GLU A 5 -1.12 11.69 6.56
CA GLU A 5 -2.55 11.92 6.72
C GLU A 5 -3.28 11.95 5.38
N GLU A 6 -2.67 12.59 4.37
CA GLU A 6 -3.24 12.62 3.02
C GLU A 6 -3.27 11.24 2.40
N ILE A 7 -2.21 10.44 2.60
CA ILE A 7 -2.16 9.07 2.12
C ILE A 7 -3.26 8.24 2.77
N GLU A 8 -3.42 8.33 4.09
CA GLU A 8 -4.48 7.62 4.79
C GLU A 8 -5.86 8.00 4.28
N GLN A 9 -6.10 9.30 4.10
CA GLN A 9 -7.39 9.79 3.64
C GLN A 9 -7.73 9.24 2.26
N LYS A 10 -6.77 9.33 1.33
CA LYS A 10 -6.98 8.84 -0.04
C LYS A 10 -7.19 7.33 -0.08
N LEU A 11 -6.40 6.58 0.68
CA LEU A 11 -6.55 5.12 0.71
C LEU A 11 -7.89 4.70 1.31
N LYS A 12 -8.35 5.40 2.35
CA LYS A 12 -9.67 5.13 2.94
C LYS A 12 -10.79 5.37 1.93
N GLU A 13 -10.67 6.42 1.14
CA GLU A 13 -11.69 6.75 0.14
C GLU A 13 -11.83 5.70 -0.95
N ILE A 14 -10.72 5.08 -1.35
CA ILE A 14 -10.71 4.12 -2.45
C ILE A 14 -10.83 2.66 -2.01
N LYS A 15 -10.86 2.39 -0.70
CA LYS A 15 -10.95 1.01 -0.20
C LYS A 15 -12.09 0.21 -0.81
N PRO A 16 -13.33 0.72 -0.89
CA PRO A 16 -14.42 -0.05 -1.50
C PRO A 16 -14.14 -0.43 -2.95
N PHE A 17 -13.60 0.52 -3.72
CA PHE A 17 -13.25 0.28 -5.12
C PHE A 17 -12.15 -0.79 -5.22
N LEU A 18 -11.12 -0.69 -4.37
CA LEU A 18 -10.04 -1.68 -4.37
C LEU A 18 -10.54 -3.07 -4.01
N SER A 19 -11.49 -3.15 -3.11
CA SER A 19 -12.09 -4.42 -2.71
C SER A 19 -12.80 -5.10 -3.88
N GLU A 20 -13.57 -4.34 -4.64
CA GLU A 20 -14.34 -4.87 -5.76
C GLU A 20 -13.50 -5.11 -7.00
N GLU A 21 -12.70 -4.13 -7.38
CA GLU A 21 -11.97 -4.21 -8.64
C GLU A 21 -10.69 -5.03 -8.55
N PHE A 22 -10.00 -4.97 -7.42
CA PHE A 22 -8.69 -5.60 -7.27
C PHE A 22 -8.66 -6.68 -6.20
N GLN A 23 -9.80 -7.03 -5.63
CA GLN A 23 -9.91 -8.07 -4.60
C GLN A 23 -9.06 -7.79 -3.37
N VAL A 24 -8.91 -6.52 -3.01
CA VAL A 24 -8.14 -6.12 -1.83
C VAL A 24 -9.01 -6.32 -0.58
N ASN A 25 -8.53 -7.15 0.34
CA ASN A 25 -9.18 -7.39 1.62
C ASN A 25 -8.73 -6.37 2.67
N GLN A 26 -7.43 -6.13 2.75
CA GLN A 26 -6.85 -5.12 3.63
C GLN A 26 -5.76 -4.35 2.91
N ILE A 27 -5.58 -3.09 3.29
CA ILE A 27 -4.52 -2.25 2.76
C ILE A 27 -3.91 -1.46 3.89
N GLY A 28 -2.59 -1.29 3.84
CA GLY A 28 -1.87 -0.48 4.79
C GLY A 28 -0.63 0.09 4.16
N TYR A 29 0.08 0.93 4.91
CA TYR A 29 1.35 1.47 4.46
C TYR A 29 2.40 1.26 5.55
N PHE A 30 3.65 1.21 5.12
CA PHE A 30 4.78 0.99 6.01
C PHE A 30 5.95 1.83 5.55
N GLY A 31 7.14 1.58 6.07
CA GLY A 31 8.33 2.32 5.67
C GLY A 31 8.34 3.77 6.15
N SER A 32 8.91 4.66 5.35
CA SER A 32 9.15 6.05 5.77
C SER A 32 7.87 6.80 6.11
N PHE A 33 6.79 6.60 5.36
CA PHE A 33 5.53 7.29 5.66
C PHE A 33 4.90 6.80 6.96
N ALA A 34 5.09 5.54 7.31
CA ALA A 34 4.59 5.01 8.58
C ALA A 34 5.44 5.46 9.76
N ARG A 35 6.77 5.58 9.57
CA ARG A 35 7.68 6.05 10.61
C ARG A 35 7.66 7.56 10.80
N GLY A 36 7.25 8.31 9.77
CA GLY A 36 7.25 9.77 9.82
C GLY A 36 8.53 10.43 9.35
N ASP A 37 9.50 9.66 8.83
CA ASP A 37 10.76 10.19 8.35
C ASP A 37 10.82 10.32 6.82
N TYR A 38 9.66 10.41 6.18
CA TYR A 38 9.56 10.55 4.73
C TYR A 38 10.05 11.92 4.25
N ARG A 39 10.45 11.95 2.97
CA ARG A 39 10.93 13.16 2.29
C ARG A 39 10.09 13.36 1.02
N GLU A 40 10.29 14.48 0.34
CA GLU A 40 9.57 14.80 -0.90
C GLU A 40 9.73 13.72 -1.98
N ASP A 41 10.87 13.05 -2.03
CA ASP A 41 11.18 12.02 -3.02
C ASP A 41 10.95 10.60 -2.51
N SER A 42 10.41 10.44 -1.32
CA SER A 42 10.16 9.11 -0.75
C SER A 42 9.06 8.39 -1.53
N ASP A 43 9.26 7.10 -1.79
CA ASP A 43 8.22 6.24 -2.33
C ASP A 43 7.24 5.90 -1.21
N VAL A 44 6.01 5.59 -1.59
CA VAL A 44 5.00 5.12 -0.64
C VAL A 44 5.02 3.60 -0.64
N ASP A 45 5.36 3.02 0.51
CA ASP A 45 5.40 1.57 0.67
C ASP A 45 4.02 1.08 1.09
N ILE A 46 3.36 0.32 0.21
CA ILE A 46 1.99 -0.16 0.44
C ILE A 46 1.97 -1.66 0.47
N ILE A 47 1.25 -2.20 1.45
CA ILE A 47 1.02 -3.63 1.57
C ILE A 47 -0.47 -3.91 1.45
N VAL A 48 -0.81 -4.95 0.69
CA VAL A 48 -2.20 -5.38 0.55
C VAL A 48 -2.32 -6.85 0.92
N GLN A 49 -3.49 -7.19 1.46
CA GLN A 49 -3.92 -8.56 1.60
C GLN A 49 -5.02 -8.77 0.56
N LEU A 50 -4.82 -9.72 -0.34
CA LEU A 50 -5.77 -9.99 -1.41
C LEU A 50 -6.70 -11.12 -1.01
N LYS A 51 -7.97 -11.04 -1.42
CA LYS A 51 -8.96 -12.10 -1.22
C LYS A 51 -8.62 -13.32 -2.06
N ARG A 52 -8.00 -13.11 -3.22
CA ARG A 52 -7.55 -14.14 -4.15
C ARG A 52 -6.49 -13.55 -5.06
N ARG A 53 -5.80 -14.42 -5.79
CA ARG A 53 -4.78 -13.98 -6.75
C ARG A 53 -5.43 -13.18 -7.86
N ILE A 54 -4.78 -12.10 -8.27
CA ILE A 54 -5.27 -11.21 -9.32
C ILE A 54 -4.37 -11.19 -10.55
N GLY A 55 -3.26 -11.94 -10.54
CA GLY A 55 -2.37 -12.05 -11.70
C GLY A 55 -1.86 -10.69 -12.16
N TRP A 56 -1.97 -10.44 -13.46
CA TRP A 56 -1.47 -9.20 -14.07
C TRP A 56 -2.17 -7.94 -13.57
N LYS A 57 -3.36 -8.06 -12.99
CA LYS A 57 -4.06 -6.92 -12.38
C LYS A 57 -3.28 -6.30 -11.22
N PHE A 58 -2.33 -7.02 -10.67
CA PHE A 58 -1.45 -6.48 -9.63
C PHE A 58 -0.72 -5.22 -10.11
N PHE A 59 -0.27 -5.24 -11.37
CA PHE A 59 0.42 -4.07 -11.95
C PHE A 59 -0.55 -2.93 -12.19
N ASP A 60 -1.78 -3.22 -12.58
CA ASP A 60 -2.82 -2.20 -12.72
C ASP A 60 -3.14 -1.57 -11.37
N LEU A 61 -3.16 -2.38 -10.31
CA LEU A 61 -3.38 -1.88 -8.95
C LEU A 61 -2.26 -0.91 -8.55
N LYS A 62 -1.03 -1.27 -8.82
CA LYS A 62 0.11 -0.39 -8.54
C LYS A 62 -0.02 0.93 -9.29
N ASP A 63 -0.32 0.88 -10.58
CA ASP A 63 -0.47 2.07 -11.41
C ASP A 63 -1.61 2.95 -10.91
N TYR A 64 -2.72 2.34 -10.52
CA TYR A 64 -3.86 3.06 -9.98
C TYR A 64 -3.50 3.79 -8.69
N LEU A 65 -2.79 3.10 -7.79
CA LEU A 65 -2.35 3.73 -6.54
C LEU A 65 -1.39 4.88 -6.80
N GLU A 66 -0.48 4.73 -7.75
CA GLU A 66 0.43 5.82 -8.12
C GLU A 66 -0.32 7.03 -8.67
N LEU A 67 -1.36 6.78 -9.45
CA LEU A 67 -2.20 7.85 -9.97
C LEU A 67 -2.94 8.58 -8.85
N VAL A 68 -3.55 7.83 -7.94
CA VAL A 68 -4.33 8.41 -6.83
C VAL A 68 -3.44 9.18 -5.87
N LEU A 69 -2.28 8.64 -5.54
CA LEU A 69 -1.38 9.25 -4.57
C LEU A 69 -0.42 10.26 -5.17
N SER A 70 -0.33 10.32 -6.50
CA SER A 70 0.61 11.19 -7.24
C SER A 70 2.06 10.97 -6.80
N ARG A 71 2.43 9.75 -6.48
CA ARG A 71 3.76 9.35 -6.05
C ARG A 71 4.07 7.93 -6.49
N LYS A 72 5.36 7.62 -6.55
CA LYS A 72 5.77 6.25 -6.79
C LYS A 72 5.35 5.37 -5.62
N VAL A 73 4.86 4.20 -5.93
CA VAL A 73 4.38 3.22 -4.95
C VAL A 73 5.20 1.95 -5.07
N ASP A 74 5.68 1.47 -3.93
CA ASP A 74 6.27 0.15 -3.82
C ASP A 74 5.20 -0.75 -3.22
N LEU A 75 4.60 -1.59 -4.06
CA LEU A 75 3.44 -2.41 -3.69
C LEU A 75 3.85 -3.85 -3.45
N VAL A 76 3.51 -4.36 -2.28
CA VAL A 76 3.75 -5.76 -1.93
C VAL A 76 2.47 -6.39 -1.40
N THR A 77 2.38 -7.71 -1.50
CA THR A 77 1.34 -8.47 -0.82
C THR A 77 1.92 -9.10 0.43
N GLU A 78 1.06 -9.39 1.43
CA GLU A 78 1.53 -10.06 2.64
C GLU A 78 2.21 -11.40 2.31
N ASN A 79 1.66 -12.14 1.35
CA ASN A 79 2.18 -13.45 0.98
C ASN A 79 3.52 -13.41 0.25
N SER A 80 3.87 -12.26 -0.34
CA SER A 80 5.14 -12.12 -1.07
C SER A 80 6.31 -11.76 -0.17
N LEU A 81 6.05 -11.41 1.09
CA LEU A 81 7.11 -11.06 2.03
C LEU A 81 7.90 -12.30 2.43
N ARG A 82 9.23 -12.17 2.38
CA ARG A 82 10.10 -13.23 2.87
C ARG A 82 9.93 -13.39 4.37
N GLU A 83 9.92 -14.61 4.84
CA GLU A 83 9.74 -14.94 6.27
C GLU A 83 10.69 -14.13 7.15
N LYS A 84 11.91 -13.95 6.69
CA LYS A 84 12.96 -13.22 7.40
C LYS A 84 12.56 -11.77 7.73
N TRP A 85 11.83 -11.11 6.82
CA TRP A 85 11.46 -9.70 6.96
C TRP A 85 10.01 -9.48 7.36
N LYS A 86 9.20 -10.53 7.25
CA LYS A 86 7.75 -10.43 7.42
C LYS A 86 7.36 -9.84 8.77
N SER A 87 7.89 -10.37 9.85
CA SER A 87 7.58 -9.91 11.19
C SER A 87 7.93 -8.43 11.38
N SER A 88 9.13 -8.04 10.91
CA SER A 88 9.60 -6.66 11.03
C SER A 88 8.71 -5.68 10.25
N ILE A 89 8.36 -6.04 9.01
CA ILE A 89 7.52 -5.19 8.18
C ILE A 89 6.11 -5.09 8.74
N LEU A 90 5.50 -6.23 9.12
CA LEU A 90 4.14 -6.25 9.63
C LEU A 90 4.00 -5.46 10.94
N SER A 91 5.06 -5.41 11.75
CA SER A 91 5.04 -4.61 12.98
C SER A 91 4.98 -3.11 12.73
N GLN A 92 5.39 -2.66 11.53
CA GLN A 92 5.40 -1.24 11.16
C GLN A 92 4.15 -0.81 10.40
N VAL A 93 3.38 -1.76 9.89
CA VAL A 93 2.25 -1.44 9.00
C VAL A 93 1.15 -0.72 9.75
N LYS A 94 0.68 0.37 9.15
CA LYS A 94 -0.54 1.04 9.58
C LYS A 94 -1.66 0.63 8.63
N TYR A 95 -2.52 -0.26 9.08
CA TYR A 95 -3.68 -0.69 8.30
C TYR A 95 -4.81 0.32 8.37
N LEU A 96 -5.59 0.38 7.28
CA LEU A 96 -6.68 1.34 7.16
C LEU A 96 -8.04 0.69 7.10
#